data_e2b0b72a2fb71f65d813638a570ae846
#
_entry.id   e2b0b72a2fb71f65d813638a570ae846
#
_cell.length_a   1.000
_cell.length_b   1.000
_cell.length_c   1.000
_cell.angle_alpha   90.00
_cell.angle_beta   90.00
_cell.angle_gamma   90.00
#
_symmetry.space_group_name_H-M   'P 1'
#
loop_
_entity.id
_entity.type
_entity.pdbx_description
1 polymer ?
#
loop_
_entity_poly.entity_id
_entity_poly.type
_entity_poly.pdbx_seq_one_letter_code
_entity_poly.pdbx_strand_id
1 'polypeptide(L)'
;MKIKKQKIFDELEEHHTKHMIDWGDFLNAEYLERAIKALPEGYRAVFLLIEVEGYSHKEVAEMLGISTGTSKSQLFYAKKRLRAMLKEIVDLG
;
A
#
# COMPACT_ATOMS: atom_id res chain seq x y z
N MET A 1 2.78 19.01 1.06
CA MET A 1 2.56 17.74 1.72
C MET A 1 3.67 16.77 1.43
N LYS A 2 4.07 16.04 2.43
CA LYS A 2 5.23 15.19 2.30
C LYS A 2 4.85 13.80 1.85
N ILE A 3 5.46 13.34 0.79
CA ILE A 3 5.22 11.99 0.31
C ILE A 3 6.22 11.05 0.97
N LYS A 4 5.72 9.97 1.55
CA LYS A 4 6.57 9.03 2.29
C LYS A 4 6.95 7.83 1.45
N LYS A 5 7.57 8.08 0.31
CA LYS A 5 7.96 7.01 -0.59
C LYS A 5 8.90 6.00 0.06
N GLN A 6 9.89 6.52 0.78
CA GLN A 6 10.85 5.66 1.43
C GLN A 6 10.18 4.77 2.47
N LYS A 7 9.23 5.33 3.21
CA LYS A 7 8.52 4.56 4.22
C LYS A 7 7.69 3.46 3.59
N ILE A 8 7.05 3.73 2.46
CA ILE A 8 6.27 2.72 1.77
C ILE A 8 7.16 1.54 1.41
N PHE A 9 8.30 1.83 0.80
CA PHE A 9 9.22 0.78 0.39
C PHE A 9 9.75 0.00 1.59
N ASP A 10 10.13 0.71 2.65
CA ASP A 10 10.66 0.07 3.84
C ASP A 10 9.62 -0.85 4.47
N GLU A 11 8.37 -0.40 4.55
CA GLU A 11 7.31 -1.20 5.14
C GLU A 11 6.99 -2.42 4.31
N LEU A 12 6.97 -2.26 3.01
CA LEU A 12 6.72 -3.39 2.12
C LEU A 12 7.80 -4.44 2.27
N GLU A 13 9.04 -4.01 2.44
CA GLU A 13 10.13 -4.94 2.65
C GLU A 13 10.07 -5.60 4.01
N GLU A 14 9.78 -4.81 5.04
CA GLU A 14 9.75 -5.34 6.40
C GLU A 14 8.64 -6.33 6.63
N HIS A 15 7.47 -6.05 6.08
CA HIS A 15 6.30 -6.89 6.28
C HIS A 15 6.31 -8.13 5.42
N HIS A 16 7.24 -8.21 4.51
CA HIS A 16 7.41 -9.40 3.73
C HIS A 16 8.41 -10.26 4.33
N THR A 17 8.16 -11.47 4.29
CA THR A 17 9.24 -12.37 4.58
C THR A 17 10.22 -12.23 3.44
N LYS A 18 11.44 -12.02 3.81
CA LYS A 18 12.50 -11.70 2.89
C LYS A 18 12.70 -12.71 1.77
N HIS A 19 12.15 -13.89 1.92
CA HIS A 19 12.34 -14.92 0.91
C HIS A 19 11.22 -14.97 -0.11
N MET A 20 10.21 -14.14 0.03
CA MET A 20 9.05 -14.28 -0.82
C MET A 20 9.10 -13.41 -2.05
N ILE A 21 9.46 -12.17 -1.88
CA ILE A 21 9.42 -11.23 -2.99
C ILE A 21 10.59 -10.29 -2.90
N ASP A 22 11.26 -10.11 -4.02
CA ASP A 22 12.31 -9.11 -4.12
C ASP A 22 11.66 -7.79 -4.51
N TRP A 23 11.38 -6.98 -3.51
CA TRP A 23 10.72 -5.71 -3.75
C TRP A 23 11.54 -4.76 -4.59
N GLY A 24 12.85 -4.99 -4.70
CA GLY A 24 13.68 -4.19 -5.58
C GLY A 24 13.20 -4.21 -7.01
N ASP A 25 12.71 -5.35 -7.46
CA ASP A 25 12.19 -5.49 -8.81
C ASP A 25 10.85 -4.79 -8.98
N PHE A 26 10.13 -4.57 -7.89
CA PHE A 26 8.80 -3.96 -7.94
C PHE A 26 8.82 -2.47 -7.65
N LEU A 27 9.94 -1.94 -7.18
CA LEU A 27 9.99 -0.54 -6.75
C LEU A 27 10.10 0.41 -7.92
N ASN A 28 9.79 -0.06 -9.10
CA ASN A 28 9.62 0.78 -10.27
C ASN A 28 8.33 1.58 -10.07
N ALA A 29 8.42 2.90 -10.21
CA ALA A 29 7.28 3.78 -9.94
C ALA A 29 6.08 3.44 -10.82
N GLU A 30 6.34 3.01 -12.03
CA GLU A 30 5.26 2.68 -12.96
C GLU A 30 4.49 1.44 -12.50
N TYR A 31 5.20 0.42 -12.05
CA TYR A 31 4.54 -0.80 -11.56
C TYR A 31 3.73 -0.49 -10.31
N LEU A 32 4.32 0.25 -9.39
CA LEU A 32 3.65 0.59 -8.14
C LEU A 32 2.40 1.42 -8.40
N GLU A 33 2.52 2.41 -9.26
CA GLU A 33 1.38 3.26 -9.60
C GLU A 33 0.26 2.46 -10.24
N ARG A 34 0.60 1.56 -11.13
CA ARG A 34 -0.39 0.71 -11.79
C ARG A 34 -1.12 -0.17 -10.77
N ALA A 35 -0.36 -0.75 -9.85
CA ALA A 35 -0.95 -1.61 -8.83
C ALA A 35 -1.85 -0.82 -7.89
N ILE A 36 -1.43 0.37 -7.51
CA ILE A 36 -2.24 1.22 -6.63
C ILE A 36 -3.55 1.58 -7.32
N LYS A 37 -3.48 1.94 -8.59
CA LYS A 37 -4.69 2.29 -9.34
C LYS A 37 -5.65 1.12 -9.46
N ALA A 38 -5.14 -0.09 -9.43
CA ALA A 38 -5.97 -1.29 -9.55
C ALA A 38 -6.59 -1.72 -8.23
N LEU A 39 -6.20 -1.11 -7.12
CA LEU A 39 -6.80 -1.44 -5.84
C LEU A 39 -8.26 -1.00 -5.80
N PRO A 40 -9.14 -1.78 -5.14
CA PRO A 40 -10.49 -1.31 -4.87
C PRO A 40 -10.45 0.04 -4.17
N GLU A 41 -11.47 0.84 -4.40
CA GLU A 41 -11.47 2.24 -3.97
C GLU A 41 -11.20 2.42 -2.49
N GLY A 42 -11.83 1.62 -1.64
CA GLY A 42 -11.63 1.76 -0.19
C GLY A 42 -10.21 1.44 0.24
N TYR A 43 -9.66 0.38 -0.30
CA TYR A 43 -8.27 0.00 0.00
C TYR A 43 -7.30 1.06 -0.51
N ARG A 44 -7.56 1.56 -1.71
CA ARG A 44 -6.69 2.57 -2.32
C ARG A 44 -6.70 3.85 -1.50
N ALA A 45 -7.88 4.29 -1.06
CA ALA A 45 -7.99 5.52 -0.30
C ALA A 45 -7.21 5.43 1.01
N VAL A 46 -7.39 4.34 1.75
CA VAL A 46 -6.68 4.17 3.01
C VAL A 46 -5.18 4.08 2.77
N PHE A 47 -4.78 3.30 1.78
CA PHE A 47 -3.36 3.14 1.48
C PHE A 47 -2.72 4.50 1.17
N LEU A 48 -3.33 5.28 0.29
CA LEU A 48 -2.77 6.57 -0.10
C LEU A 48 -2.73 7.55 1.06
N LEU A 49 -3.80 7.59 1.86
CA LEU A 49 -3.86 8.54 2.96
C LEU A 49 -2.84 8.21 4.06
N ILE A 50 -2.66 6.94 4.36
CA ILE A 50 -1.72 6.52 5.41
C ILE A 50 -0.29 6.54 4.90
N GLU A 51 -0.02 5.86 3.80
CA GLU A 51 1.35 5.59 3.39
C GLU A 51 1.95 6.71 2.54
N VAL A 52 1.14 7.38 1.77
CA VAL A 52 1.66 8.45 0.91
C VAL A 52 1.50 9.82 1.58
N GLU A 53 0.30 10.11 2.08
CA GLU A 53 0.03 11.41 2.67
C GLU A 53 0.46 11.51 4.13
N GLY A 54 0.54 10.39 4.82
CA GLY A 54 1.07 10.39 6.18
C GLY A 54 0.06 10.64 7.28
N TYR A 55 -1.22 10.50 7.00
CA TYR A 55 -2.25 10.64 8.03
C TYR A 55 -2.25 9.43 8.96
N SER A 56 -2.70 9.64 10.18
CA SER A 56 -2.85 8.56 11.14
C SER A 56 -4.14 7.79 10.86
N HIS A 57 -4.25 6.59 11.43
CA HIS A 57 -5.49 5.82 11.28
C HIS A 57 -6.67 6.57 11.87
N LYS A 58 -6.45 7.29 12.96
CA LYS A 58 -7.52 8.08 13.56
C LYS A 58 -8.01 9.15 12.61
N GLU A 59 -7.07 9.84 11.97
CA GLU A 59 -7.40 10.89 11.01
C GLU A 59 -8.13 10.32 9.80
N VAL A 60 -7.64 9.19 9.29
CA VAL A 60 -8.25 8.55 8.13
C VAL A 60 -9.65 8.08 8.47
N ALA A 61 -9.83 7.52 9.67
CA ALA A 61 -11.16 7.09 10.12
C ALA A 61 -12.14 8.25 10.07
N GLU A 62 -11.72 9.41 10.55
CA GLU A 62 -12.58 10.59 10.53
C GLU A 62 -12.84 11.06 9.11
N MET A 63 -11.81 11.07 8.28
CA MET A 63 -11.94 11.56 6.91
C MET A 63 -12.86 10.68 6.07
N LEU A 64 -12.80 9.38 6.29
CA LEU A 64 -13.56 8.44 5.47
C LEU A 64 -14.86 7.95 6.12
N GLY A 65 -15.10 8.37 7.35
CA GLY A 65 -16.31 7.95 8.05
C GLY A 65 -16.31 6.48 8.43
N ILE A 66 -15.14 5.95 8.77
CA ILE A 66 -15.00 4.55 9.18
C ILE A 66 -14.36 4.50 10.55
N SER A 67 -14.34 3.33 11.17
CA SER A 67 -13.69 3.18 12.47
C SER A 67 -12.17 3.09 12.29
N THR A 68 -11.45 3.36 13.37
CA THR A 68 -10.00 3.22 13.36
C THR A 68 -9.61 1.77 13.06
N GLY A 69 -10.35 0.81 13.62
CA GLY A 69 -10.10 -0.60 13.35
C GLY A 69 -10.29 -0.94 11.89
N THR A 70 -11.33 -0.38 11.27
CA THR A 70 -11.56 -0.58 9.85
C THR A 70 -10.41 0.01 9.02
N SER A 71 -9.94 1.20 9.41
CA SER A 71 -8.80 1.80 8.72
C SER A 71 -7.59 0.87 8.76
N LYS A 72 -7.31 0.28 9.92
CA LYS A 72 -6.17 -0.63 10.07
C LYS A 72 -6.33 -1.88 9.23
N SER A 73 -7.51 -2.49 9.24
CA SER A 73 -7.72 -3.70 8.45
C SER A 73 -7.72 -3.40 6.96
N GLN A 74 -8.27 -2.26 6.56
CA GLN A 74 -8.23 -1.85 5.16
C GLN A 74 -6.80 -1.70 4.68
N LEU A 75 -5.95 -1.09 5.50
CA LEU A 75 -4.55 -0.94 5.13
C LEU A 75 -3.87 -2.30 5.00
N PHE A 76 -4.15 -3.20 5.94
CA PHE A 76 -3.58 -4.54 5.92
C PHE A 76 -3.93 -5.25 4.61
N TYR A 77 -5.20 -5.23 4.24
CA TYR A 77 -5.64 -5.91 3.02
C TYR A 77 -5.18 -5.18 1.77
N ALA A 78 -5.09 -3.84 1.85
CA ALA A 78 -4.55 -3.08 0.72
C ALA A 78 -3.13 -3.52 0.41
N LYS A 79 -2.30 -3.63 1.43
CA LYS A 79 -0.91 -4.05 1.25
C LYS A 79 -0.84 -5.48 0.74
N LYS A 80 -1.69 -6.36 1.25
CA LYS A 80 -1.72 -7.75 0.80
C LYS A 80 -2.06 -7.84 -0.67
N ARG A 81 -3.08 -7.11 -1.09
CA ARG A 81 -3.48 -7.10 -2.50
C ARG A 81 -2.40 -6.48 -3.38
N LEU A 82 -1.78 -5.41 -2.86
CA LEU A 82 -0.74 -4.73 -3.60
C LEU A 82 0.42 -5.68 -3.89
N ARG A 83 0.82 -6.45 -2.88
CA ARG A 83 1.89 -7.43 -3.07
C ARG A 83 1.55 -8.45 -4.13
N ALA A 84 0.32 -8.96 -4.09
CA ALA A 84 -0.11 -9.95 -5.05
C ALA A 84 -0.12 -9.40 -6.47
N MET A 85 -0.61 -8.17 -6.62
CA MET A 85 -0.67 -7.54 -7.93
C MET A 85 0.71 -7.23 -8.48
N LEU A 86 1.61 -6.77 -7.62
CA LEU A 86 2.97 -6.46 -8.06
C LEU A 86 3.70 -7.71 -8.51
N LYS A 87 3.50 -8.81 -7.78
CA LYS A 87 4.10 -10.07 -8.18
C LYS A 87 3.58 -10.50 -9.55
N GLU A 88 2.28 -10.36 -9.75
CA GLU A 88 1.66 -10.74 -11.02
C GLU A 88 2.19 -9.89 -12.16
N ILE A 89 2.32 -8.60 -11.95
CA ILE A 89 2.83 -7.69 -12.97
C ILE A 89 4.24 -8.11 -13.39
N VAL A 90 5.09 -8.43 -12.42
CA VAL A 90 6.46 -8.84 -12.72
C VAL A 90 6.48 -10.18 -13.42
N ASP A 91 5.65 -11.12 -12.97
CA ASP A 91 5.60 -12.45 -13.58
C ASP A 91 5.15 -12.39 -15.03
N LEU A 92 4.28 -11.44 -15.35
CA LEU A 92 3.77 -11.30 -16.72
C LEU A 92 4.74 -10.49 -17.61
N GLY A 93 5.51 -9.65 -16.99
CA GLY A 93 6.44 -8.81 -17.71
C GLY A 93 7.75 -9.47 -17.95
#